data_b4a1144c6e7862414e36ca53253bd5c3
#
_entry.id   b4a1144c6e7862414e36ca53253bd5c3
#
_cell.length_a   1.000
_cell.length_b   1.000
_cell.length_c   1.000
_cell.angle_alpha   90.00
_cell.angle_beta   90.00
_cell.angle_gamma   90.00
#
_symmetry.space_group_name_H-M   'P 1'
#
loop_
_entity.id
_entity.type
_entity.pdbx_description
1 polymer ?
#
loop_
_entity_poly.entity_id
_entity_poly.type
_entity_poly.pdbx_seq_one_letter_code
_entity_poly.pdbx_strand_id
1 'polypeptide(L)'
;MKISYSLLVHNETDTLEKLLEFLVKYKQPQDEIVILDDYSDDEKTKIILDYYSSAEGVVLKQRNLLGDFATQKNYLKNMCSGDYSFNLDADEIVTHWFMKDIHEILNGNEVDLIFVPRINTVEGITEQHIRGWGWQVNEKGWINYPDWQGRIFRNRPNIRWEKPVHEQLIGFQTYAHLPMEQKYSIIHPKTIDRQVKQNQKYSEILR
;
A
#
# COMPACT_ATOMS: atom_id res chain seq x y z
N MET A 1 15.83 8.50 -12.46
CA MET A 1 14.43 8.24 -12.04
C MET A 1 14.39 8.13 -10.53
N LYS A 2 13.39 8.76 -9.90
CA LYS A 2 13.14 8.76 -8.45
C LYS A 2 11.79 8.10 -8.16
N ILE A 3 11.71 7.30 -7.10
CA ILE A 3 10.47 6.67 -6.63
C ILE A 3 10.08 7.29 -5.29
N SER A 4 8.80 7.64 -5.14
CA SER A 4 8.20 7.99 -3.85
C SER A 4 7.40 6.79 -3.32
N TYR A 5 7.88 6.14 -2.26
CA TYR A 5 7.12 5.14 -1.52
C TYR A 5 6.13 5.89 -0.63
N SER A 6 4.85 5.83 -0.97
CA SER A 6 3.81 6.65 -0.34
C SER A 6 2.88 5.82 0.55
N LEU A 7 2.73 6.21 1.81
CA LEU A 7 2.00 5.48 2.83
C LEU A 7 0.94 6.36 3.50
N LEU A 8 -0.29 5.83 3.62
CA LEU A 8 -1.27 6.33 4.59
C LEU A 8 -1.17 5.52 5.87
N VAL A 9 -1.18 6.19 7.00
CA VAL A 9 -1.03 5.56 8.32
C VAL A 9 -2.15 6.02 9.24
N HIS A 10 -2.74 5.08 10.00
CA HIS A 10 -3.61 5.34 11.13
C HIS A 10 -3.57 4.17 12.11
N ASN A 11 -2.94 4.37 13.28
CA ASN A 11 -2.85 3.37 14.35
C ASN A 11 -2.32 2.00 13.90
N GLU A 12 -1.27 2.00 13.07
CA GLU A 12 -0.56 0.80 12.63
C GLU A 12 0.76 0.66 13.38
N THR A 13 1.08 -0.54 13.84
CA THR A 13 2.23 -0.77 14.72
C THR A 13 3.27 -1.69 14.10
N ASP A 14 3.26 -2.98 14.45
CA ASP A 14 4.33 -3.93 14.10
C ASP A 14 4.57 -4.08 12.59
N THR A 15 3.53 -3.98 11.78
CA THR A 15 3.67 -4.09 10.32
C THR A 15 4.26 -2.81 9.75
N LEU A 16 3.81 -1.64 10.24
CA LEU A 16 4.37 -0.35 9.86
C LEU A 16 5.86 -0.27 10.19
N GLU A 17 6.27 -0.67 11.39
CA GLU A 17 7.67 -0.65 11.80
C GLU A 17 8.54 -1.48 10.86
N LYS A 18 8.12 -2.73 10.58
CA LYS A 18 8.82 -3.62 9.64
C LYS A 18 8.88 -3.05 8.23
N LEU A 19 7.78 -2.44 7.75
CA LEU A 19 7.74 -1.83 6.43
C LEU A 19 8.69 -0.64 6.34
N LEU A 20 8.69 0.26 7.33
CA LEU A 20 9.57 1.43 7.33
C LEU A 20 11.04 1.05 7.48
N GLU A 21 11.38 0.12 8.38
CA GLU A 21 12.74 -0.44 8.49
C GLU A 21 13.21 -0.99 7.15
N PHE A 22 12.36 -1.76 6.49
CA PHE A 22 12.66 -2.37 5.20
C PHE A 22 12.84 -1.32 4.09
N LEU A 23 11.93 -0.35 3.98
CA LEU A 23 12.02 0.70 2.96
C LEU A 23 13.26 1.59 3.16
N VAL A 24 13.56 2.02 4.39
CA VAL A 24 14.76 2.81 4.71
C VAL A 24 16.03 2.05 4.33
N LYS A 25 16.06 0.75 4.59
CA LYS A 25 17.22 -0.10 4.29
C LYS A 25 17.45 -0.34 2.80
N TYR A 26 16.38 -0.48 2.01
CA TYR A 26 16.47 -0.99 0.63
C TYR A 26 16.11 0.02 -0.45
N LYS A 27 15.53 1.19 -0.14
CA LYS A 27 15.33 2.25 -1.12
C LYS A 27 16.65 2.74 -1.70
N GLN A 28 16.65 3.19 -2.94
CA GLN A 28 17.84 3.85 -3.49
C GLN A 28 18.04 5.23 -2.82
N PRO A 29 19.27 5.76 -2.79
CA PRO A 29 19.56 7.06 -2.15
C PRO A 29 18.70 8.22 -2.69
N GLN A 30 18.35 8.20 -3.98
CA GLN A 30 17.51 9.24 -4.60
C GLN A 30 16.04 9.11 -4.29
N ASP A 31 15.59 7.93 -3.83
CA ASP A 31 14.19 7.66 -3.53
C ASP A 31 13.78 8.27 -2.18
N GLU A 32 12.48 8.45 -2.00
CA GLU A 32 11.91 8.98 -0.78
C GLU A 32 10.79 8.09 -0.22
N ILE A 33 10.55 8.20 1.07
CA ILE A 33 9.38 7.63 1.75
C ILE A 33 8.50 8.80 2.19
N VAL A 34 7.25 8.81 1.73
CA VAL A 34 6.31 9.90 2.02
C VAL A 34 5.16 9.33 2.86
N ILE A 35 5.03 9.81 4.07
CA ILE A 35 4.06 9.31 5.05
C ILE A 35 3.02 10.40 5.32
N LEU A 36 1.75 10.04 5.22
CA LEU A 36 0.64 10.87 5.66
C LEU A 36 -0.10 10.16 6.78
N ASP A 37 0.04 10.68 7.99
CA ASP A 37 -0.58 10.16 9.19
C ASP A 37 -1.96 10.79 9.40
N ASP A 38 -2.98 9.95 9.53
CA ASP A 38 -4.35 10.37 9.88
C ASP A 38 -4.49 10.54 11.40
N TYR A 39 -3.65 11.39 11.97
CA TYR A 39 -3.62 11.70 13.41
C TYR A 39 -3.72 10.44 14.29
N SER A 40 -2.79 9.53 14.11
CA SER A 40 -2.67 8.35 14.98
C SER A 40 -2.63 8.74 16.44
N ASP A 41 -3.45 8.10 17.26
CA ASP A 41 -3.51 8.30 18.73
C ASP A 41 -2.88 7.14 19.51
N ASP A 42 -2.59 6.03 18.87
CA ASP A 42 -1.81 4.92 19.42
C ASP A 42 -0.36 5.35 19.69
N GLU A 43 0.09 5.16 20.94
CA GLU A 43 1.41 5.63 21.41
C GLU A 43 2.57 4.93 20.66
N LYS A 44 2.44 3.63 20.38
CA LYS A 44 3.49 2.89 19.66
C LYS A 44 3.62 3.38 18.23
N THR A 45 2.49 3.65 17.56
CA THR A 45 2.48 4.24 16.21
C THR A 45 3.19 5.59 16.19
N LYS A 46 2.93 6.46 17.18
CA LYS A 46 3.60 7.77 17.28
C LYS A 46 5.11 7.63 17.44
N ILE A 47 5.54 6.73 18.32
CA ILE A 47 6.98 6.47 18.54
C ILE A 47 7.65 5.99 17.25
N ILE A 48 7.02 5.09 16.50
CA ILE A 48 7.52 4.60 15.21
C ILE A 48 7.64 5.76 14.21
N LEU A 49 6.59 6.56 14.05
CA LEU A 49 6.56 7.68 13.12
C LEU A 49 7.61 8.75 13.47
N ASP A 50 7.75 9.09 14.74
CA ASP A 50 8.74 10.05 15.21
C ASP A 50 10.17 9.55 14.93
N TYR A 51 10.46 8.32 15.26
CA TYR A 51 11.77 7.69 14.99
C TYR A 51 12.15 7.73 13.49
N TYR A 52 11.26 7.28 12.62
CA TYR A 52 11.55 7.22 11.18
C TYR A 52 11.47 8.58 10.48
N SER A 53 10.77 9.58 11.05
CA SER A 53 10.69 10.92 10.49
C SER A 53 12.05 11.62 10.36
N SER A 54 13.02 11.22 11.19
CA SER A 54 14.38 11.74 11.19
C SER A 54 15.30 11.05 10.16
N ALA A 55 14.85 9.97 9.54
CA ALA A 55 15.67 9.23 8.58
C ALA A 55 15.78 10.00 7.24
N GLU A 56 16.92 9.87 6.57
CA GLU A 56 17.16 10.53 5.29
C GLU A 56 16.17 10.10 4.21
N GLY A 57 15.57 11.09 3.55
CA GLY A 57 14.59 10.87 2.48
C GLY A 57 13.21 10.45 3.00
N VAL A 58 12.91 10.66 4.27
CA VAL A 58 11.57 10.46 4.85
C VAL A 58 10.86 11.81 5.01
N VAL A 59 9.63 11.88 4.54
CA VAL A 59 8.74 13.05 4.69
C VAL A 59 7.49 12.60 5.43
N LEU A 60 7.22 13.20 6.58
CA LEU A 60 6.02 12.93 7.40
C LEU A 60 5.15 14.18 7.49
N LYS A 61 3.85 14.03 7.23
CA LYS A 61 2.82 15.04 7.55
C LYS A 61 1.60 14.39 8.18
N GLN A 62 0.79 15.22 8.80
CA GLN A 62 -0.50 14.80 9.38
C GLN A 62 -1.66 15.50 8.66
N ARG A 63 -2.74 14.76 8.43
CA ARG A 63 -3.98 15.28 7.86
C ARG A 63 -5.14 14.34 8.16
N ASN A 64 -6.25 14.87 8.67
CA ASN A 64 -7.47 14.09 8.92
C ASN A 64 -8.04 13.52 7.61
N LEU A 65 -8.37 12.24 7.63
CA LEU A 65 -9.00 11.50 6.53
C LEU A 65 -10.40 12.05 6.21
N LEU A 66 -11.20 12.37 7.23
CA LEU A 66 -12.58 12.87 7.11
C LEU A 66 -13.49 11.95 6.25
N GLY A 67 -13.20 10.64 6.23
CA GLY A 67 -13.98 9.64 5.49
C GLY A 67 -13.77 9.61 3.97
N ASP A 68 -12.84 10.39 3.43
CA ASP A 68 -12.55 10.45 1.99
C ASP A 68 -11.11 10.01 1.70
N PHE A 69 -10.95 8.71 1.39
CA PHE A 69 -9.67 8.11 1.06
C PHE A 69 -9.08 8.65 -0.26
N ALA A 70 -9.90 8.96 -1.26
CA ALA A 70 -9.39 9.50 -2.52
C ALA A 70 -8.75 10.88 -2.31
N THR A 71 -9.42 11.76 -1.58
CA THR A 71 -8.85 13.08 -1.22
C THR A 71 -7.58 12.93 -0.40
N GLN A 72 -7.54 11.98 0.55
CA GLN A 72 -6.35 11.71 1.36
C GLN A 72 -5.18 11.19 0.51
N LYS A 73 -5.42 10.21 -0.36
CA LYS A 73 -4.40 9.67 -1.28
C LYS A 73 -3.94 10.70 -2.32
N ASN A 74 -4.81 11.58 -2.78
CA ASN A 74 -4.41 12.68 -3.67
C ASN A 74 -3.52 13.71 -2.94
N TYR A 75 -3.82 14.01 -1.69
CA TYR A 75 -2.94 14.86 -0.88
C TYR A 75 -1.56 14.21 -0.68
N LEU A 76 -1.53 12.92 -0.31
CA LEU A 76 -0.30 12.15 -0.19
C LEU A 76 0.50 12.14 -1.50
N LYS A 77 -0.17 11.88 -2.63
CA LYS A 77 0.45 11.93 -3.96
C LYS A 77 1.07 13.30 -4.26
N ASN A 78 0.40 14.40 -3.90
CA ASN A 78 0.91 15.75 -4.12
C ASN A 78 2.12 16.11 -3.22
N MET A 79 2.37 15.34 -2.17
CA MET A 79 3.61 15.44 -1.37
C MET A 79 4.78 14.71 -2.03
N CYS A 80 4.51 13.76 -2.93
CA CYS A 80 5.52 12.97 -3.62
C CYS A 80 6.26 13.80 -4.66
N SER A 81 7.60 13.72 -4.66
CA SER A 81 8.47 14.42 -5.63
C SER A 81 9.12 13.47 -6.65
N GLY A 82 8.88 12.16 -6.53
CA GLY A 82 9.40 11.16 -7.46
C GLY A 82 8.70 11.17 -8.81
N ASP A 83 9.35 10.57 -9.80
CA ASP A 83 8.80 10.34 -11.14
C ASP A 83 7.64 9.34 -11.10
N TYR A 84 7.73 8.39 -10.16
CA TYR A 84 6.69 7.40 -9.84
C TYR A 84 6.33 7.46 -8.37
N SER A 85 5.06 7.19 -8.06
CA SER A 85 4.58 6.88 -6.72
C SER A 85 4.33 5.38 -6.62
N PHE A 86 4.91 4.75 -5.60
CA PHE A 86 4.57 3.40 -5.18
C PHE A 86 3.74 3.49 -3.91
N ASN A 87 2.42 3.38 -4.06
CA ASN A 87 1.49 3.46 -2.95
C ASN A 87 1.39 2.12 -2.22
N LEU A 88 1.73 2.10 -0.94
CA LEU A 88 1.68 0.95 -0.05
C LEU A 88 0.73 1.22 1.11
N ASP A 89 -0.03 0.22 1.51
CA ASP A 89 -0.79 0.28 2.76
C ASP A 89 0.15 -0.08 3.93
N ALA A 90 -0.04 0.53 5.09
CA ALA A 90 0.87 0.39 6.23
C ALA A 90 0.92 -1.04 6.82
N ASP A 91 0.00 -1.92 6.40
CA ASP A 91 -0.07 -3.33 6.75
C ASP A 91 0.42 -4.27 5.62
N GLU A 92 1.09 -3.72 4.61
CA GLU A 92 1.65 -4.47 3.48
C GLU A 92 3.17 -4.63 3.62
N ILE A 93 3.70 -5.68 3.03
CA ILE A 93 5.13 -5.99 3.01
C ILE A 93 5.58 -6.17 1.57
N VAL A 94 6.71 -5.58 1.22
CA VAL A 94 7.36 -5.71 -0.09
C VAL A 94 8.54 -6.68 0.03
N THR A 95 8.81 -7.47 -1.00
CA THR A 95 9.95 -8.39 -0.99
C THR A 95 11.27 -7.69 -1.32
N HIS A 96 12.38 -8.22 -0.82
CA HIS A 96 13.72 -7.74 -1.17
C HIS A 96 13.98 -7.78 -2.69
N TRP A 97 13.53 -8.85 -3.36
CA TRP A 97 13.68 -8.99 -4.81
C TRP A 97 12.94 -7.90 -5.57
N PHE A 98 11.74 -7.55 -5.12
CA PHE A 98 10.98 -6.47 -5.73
C PHE A 98 11.71 -5.12 -5.60
N MET A 99 12.21 -4.79 -4.42
CA MET A 99 12.98 -3.56 -4.20
C MET A 99 14.26 -3.51 -5.03
N LYS A 100 14.92 -4.65 -5.23
CA LYS A 100 16.12 -4.74 -6.06
C LYS A 100 15.83 -4.46 -7.52
N ASP A 101 14.73 -5.01 -8.04
CA ASP A 101 14.43 -5.01 -9.47
C ASP A 101 13.54 -3.82 -9.89
N ILE A 102 12.92 -3.08 -8.95
CA ILE A 102 11.90 -2.07 -9.25
C ILE A 102 12.39 -0.96 -10.18
N HIS A 103 13.61 -0.47 -10.01
CA HIS A 103 14.17 0.56 -10.87
C HIS A 103 14.39 0.06 -12.31
N GLU A 104 14.84 -1.19 -12.48
CA GLU A 104 14.99 -1.83 -13.79
C GLU A 104 13.61 -2.04 -14.45
N ILE A 105 12.64 -2.53 -13.69
CA ILE A 105 11.26 -2.70 -14.14
C ILE A 105 10.68 -1.37 -14.66
N LEU A 106 10.85 -0.28 -13.92
CA LEU A 106 10.32 1.03 -14.29
C LEU A 106 11.08 1.69 -15.43
N ASN A 107 12.39 1.47 -15.55
CA ASN A 107 13.17 1.95 -16.69
C ASN A 107 12.83 1.21 -17.99
N GLY A 108 12.43 -0.07 -17.89
CA GLY A 108 12.00 -0.90 -19.02
C GLY A 108 10.53 -0.73 -19.42
N ASN A 109 9.74 0.02 -18.64
CA ASN A 109 8.29 0.18 -18.85
C ASN A 109 7.89 1.66 -18.89
N GLU A 110 7.44 2.13 -20.04
CA GLU A 110 6.96 3.51 -20.19
C GLU A 110 5.46 3.69 -19.87
N VAL A 111 4.86 2.73 -19.16
CA VAL A 111 3.43 2.78 -18.81
C VAL A 111 3.12 3.76 -17.69
N ASP A 112 1.89 4.23 -17.65
CA ASP A 112 1.41 5.17 -16.63
C ASP A 112 1.11 4.48 -15.30
N LEU A 113 0.65 3.21 -15.35
CA LEU A 113 0.23 2.44 -14.18
C LEU A 113 0.72 1.00 -14.26
N ILE A 114 1.24 0.47 -13.17
CA ILE A 114 1.57 -0.94 -13.01
C ILE A 114 0.68 -1.55 -11.94
N PHE A 115 -0.02 -2.62 -12.32
CA PHE A 115 -0.75 -3.48 -11.41
C PHE A 115 0.20 -4.49 -10.79
N VAL A 116 0.18 -4.54 -9.46
CA VAL A 116 1.01 -5.43 -8.64
C VAL A 116 0.12 -6.53 -8.07
N PRO A 117 0.49 -7.81 -8.18
CA PRO A 117 -0.28 -8.88 -7.55
C PRO A 117 -0.12 -8.80 -6.03
N ARG A 118 -1.22 -8.98 -5.29
CA ARG A 118 -1.20 -8.99 -3.84
C ARG A 118 -1.54 -10.38 -3.31
N ILE A 119 -0.74 -10.84 -2.36
CA ILE A 119 -0.92 -12.09 -1.62
C ILE A 119 -1.62 -11.75 -0.32
N ASN A 120 -2.91 -12.06 -0.22
CA ASN A 120 -3.65 -11.94 1.01
C ASN A 120 -3.60 -13.25 1.78
N THR A 121 -3.27 -13.18 3.07
CA THR A 121 -3.35 -14.30 4.01
C THR A 121 -4.10 -13.86 5.26
N VAL A 122 -4.90 -14.76 5.84
CA VAL A 122 -5.63 -14.49 7.09
C VAL A 122 -5.37 -15.64 8.07
N GLU A 123 -4.59 -15.33 9.10
CA GLU A 123 -4.32 -16.28 10.18
C GLU A 123 -5.62 -16.54 10.97
N GLY A 124 -5.91 -17.80 11.24
CA GLY A 124 -7.15 -18.22 11.94
C GLY A 124 -8.38 -18.29 11.06
N ILE A 125 -8.24 -18.17 9.72
CA ILE A 125 -9.37 -18.35 8.80
C ILE A 125 -9.88 -19.80 8.84
N THR A 126 -11.20 -19.98 8.79
CA THR A 126 -11.84 -21.28 8.74
C THR A 126 -12.59 -21.48 7.43
N GLU A 127 -12.94 -22.73 7.09
CA GLU A 127 -13.79 -23.02 5.93
C GLU A 127 -15.14 -22.29 5.97
N GLN A 128 -15.69 -22.08 7.17
CA GLN A 128 -16.94 -21.34 7.33
C GLN A 128 -16.77 -19.87 6.89
N HIS A 129 -15.65 -19.23 7.24
CA HIS A 129 -15.32 -17.87 6.80
C HIS A 129 -15.15 -17.83 5.28
N ILE A 130 -14.39 -18.76 4.71
CA ILE A 130 -14.14 -18.84 3.26
C ILE A 130 -15.45 -18.96 2.49
N ARG A 131 -16.34 -19.88 2.89
CA ARG A 131 -17.65 -20.05 2.25
C ARG A 131 -18.56 -18.84 2.46
N GLY A 132 -18.60 -18.30 3.68
CA GLY A 132 -19.47 -17.17 4.05
C GLY A 132 -19.11 -15.88 3.30
N TRP A 133 -17.82 -15.67 2.97
CA TRP A 133 -17.34 -14.50 2.26
C TRP A 133 -17.14 -14.74 0.74
N GLY A 134 -17.39 -15.95 0.25
CA GLY A 134 -17.23 -16.32 -1.15
C GLY A 134 -15.78 -16.26 -1.63
N TRP A 135 -14.82 -16.50 -0.74
CA TRP A 135 -13.39 -16.42 -1.07
C TRP A 135 -12.90 -17.73 -1.68
N GLN A 136 -11.86 -17.58 -2.52
CA GLN A 136 -11.09 -18.69 -3.06
C GLN A 136 -9.73 -18.72 -2.38
N VAL A 137 -9.29 -19.88 -1.92
CA VAL A 137 -7.99 -20.07 -1.30
C VAL A 137 -7.23 -21.13 -2.09
N ASN A 138 -6.03 -20.77 -2.56
CA ASN A 138 -5.21 -21.71 -3.31
C ASN A 138 -4.39 -22.63 -2.38
N GLU A 139 -3.63 -23.57 -2.96
CA GLU A 139 -2.80 -24.55 -2.24
C GLU A 139 -1.75 -23.92 -1.31
N LYS A 140 -1.36 -22.66 -1.57
CA LYS A 140 -0.41 -21.89 -0.73
C LYS A 140 -1.09 -21.12 0.40
N GLY A 141 -2.42 -21.24 0.55
CA GLY A 141 -3.19 -20.47 1.52
C GLY A 141 -3.44 -19.00 1.12
N TRP A 142 -3.22 -18.64 -0.16
CA TRP A 142 -3.43 -17.29 -0.65
C TRP A 142 -4.88 -17.08 -1.06
N ILE A 143 -5.47 -15.98 -0.58
CA ILE A 143 -6.87 -15.65 -0.78
C ILE A 143 -7.04 -14.82 -2.04
N ASN A 144 -7.93 -15.26 -2.95
CA ASN A 144 -8.30 -14.57 -4.20
C ASN A 144 -7.10 -14.13 -5.08
N TYR A 145 -6.00 -14.88 -5.03
CA TYR A 145 -4.78 -14.53 -5.78
C TYR A 145 -4.94 -14.81 -7.29
N PRO A 146 -4.46 -13.91 -8.17
CA PRO A 146 -3.83 -12.63 -7.86
C PRO A 146 -4.88 -11.54 -7.59
N ASP A 147 -4.76 -10.88 -6.45
CA ASP A 147 -5.54 -9.68 -6.15
C ASP A 147 -4.79 -8.47 -6.74
N TRP A 148 -5.13 -8.09 -7.96
CA TRP A 148 -4.44 -7.03 -8.69
C TRP A 148 -4.67 -5.64 -8.09
N GLN A 149 -3.60 -4.98 -7.69
CA GLN A 149 -3.63 -3.64 -7.11
C GLN A 149 -2.89 -2.64 -7.98
N GLY A 150 -3.52 -1.55 -8.39
CA GLY A 150 -2.87 -0.44 -9.07
C GLY A 150 -1.99 0.35 -8.09
N ARG A 151 -0.73 -0.05 -7.93
CA ARG A 151 0.14 0.44 -6.86
C ARG A 151 1.26 1.35 -7.31
N ILE A 152 1.79 1.18 -8.53
CA ILE A 152 2.90 1.98 -9.02
C ILE A 152 2.41 2.79 -10.20
N PHE A 153 2.49 4.10 -10.11
CA PHE A 153 1.97 4.97 -11.16
C PHE A 153 2.85 6.21 -11.35
N ARG A 154 2.87 6.74 -12.58
CA ARG A 154 3.57 7.99 -12.88
C ARG A 154 2.97 9.14 -12.07
N ASN A 155 3.84 9.93 -11.45
CA ASN A 155 3.42 11.07 -10.65
C ASN A 155 3.06 12.26 -11.54
N ARG A 156 1.98 12.13 -12.31
CA ARG A 156 1.46 13.16 -13.22
C ARG A 156 0.18 13.79 -12.67
N PRO A 157 -0.12 15.06 -12.94
CA PRO A 157 -1.30 15.74 -12.41
C PRO A 157 -2.64 15.12 -12.85
N ASN A 158 -2.70 14.52 -14.04
CA ASN A 158 -3.90 13.87 -14.57
C ASN A 158 -4.19 12.51 -13.91
N ILE A 159 -3.19 11.85 -13.34
CA ILE A 159 -3.36 10.57 -12.65
C ILE A 159 -3.74 10.88 -11.20
N ARG A 160 -4.93 10.50 -10.79
CA ARG A 160 -5.46 10.81 -9.47
C ARG A 160 -6.41 9.73 -8.97
N TRP A 161 -6.64 9.72 -7.67
CA TRP A 161 -7.61 8.86 -7.02
C TRP A 161 -9.00 9.49 -7.07
N GLU A 162 -10.02 8.66 -7.31
CA GLU A 162 -11.44 9.02 -7.22
C GLU A 162 -12.19 8.01 -6.35
N LYS A 163 -13.35 8.43 -5.86
CA LYS A 163 -14.28 7.77 -4.92
C LYS A 163 -13.79 7.79 -3.48
N PRO A 164 -14.64 8.26 -2.56
CA PRO A 164 -14.29 8.35 -1.13
C PRO A 164 -13.94 7.00 -0.50
N VAL A 165 -14.61 5.92 -0.94
CA VAL A 165 -14.41 4.54 -0.51
C VAL A 165 -14.29 3.66 -1.75
N HIS A 166 -13.49 2.60 -1.68
CA HIS A 166 -13.12 1.79 -2.86
C HIS A 166 -12.50 2.65 -3.97
N GLU A 167 -11.58 3.50 -3.54
CA GLU A 167 -10.91 4.48 -4.38
C GLU A 167 -10.21 3.82 -5.56
N GLN A 168 -10.26 4.48 -6.70
CA GLN A 168 -9.70 4.00 -7.96
C GLN A 168 -8.78 5.05 -8.57
N LEU A 169 -7.66 4.61 -9.12
CA LEU A 169 -6.79 5.46 -9.94
C LEU A 169 -7.42 5.67 -11.31
N ILE A 170 -7.49 6.93 -11.71
CA ILE A 170 -7.96 7.34 -13.04
C ILE A 170 -6.95 8.26 -13.73
N GLY A 171 -7.17 8.57 -15.01
CA GLY A 171 -6.36 9.50 -15.79
C GLY A 171 -5.09 8.90 -16.38
N PHE A 172 -4.80 7.61 -16.13
CA PHE A 172 -3.77 6.85 -16.85
C PHE A 172 -4.26 6.42 -18.22
N GLN A 173 -3.37 6.31 -19.19
CA GLN A 173 -3.67 5.86 -20.57
C GLN A 173 -3.10 4.47 -20.86
N THR A 174 -1.98 4.15 -20.25
CA THR A 174 -1.28 2.88 -20.45
C THR A 174 -1.05 2.16 -19.12
N TYR A 175 -1.12 0.84 -19.16
CA TYR A 175 -0.85 0.04 -17.96
C TYR A 175 -0.19 -1.29 -18.29
N ALA A 176 0.45 -1.88 -17.29
CA ALA A 176 1.01 -3.22 -17.32
C ALA A 176 0.69 -3.97 -16.03
N HIS A 177 0.86 -5.29 -16.07
CA HIS A 177 0.78 -6.14 -14.88
C HIS A 177 2.16 -6.74 -14.62
N LEU A 178 2.59 -6.79 -13.37
CA LEU A 178 3.76 -7.55 -13.00
C LEU A 178 3.49 -9.06 -13.12
N PRO A 179 4.52 -9.89 -13.26
CA PRO A 179 4.34 -11.35 -13.25
C PRO A 179 3.67 -11.83 -11.96
N MET A 180 2.80 -12.85 -12.06
CA MET A 180 2.17 -13.52 -10.91
C MET A 180 3.18 -14.38 -10.14
N GLU A 181 4.23 -13.75 -9.65
CA GLU A 181 5.31 -14.38 -8.90
C GLU A 181 5.37 -13.78 -7.49
N GLN A 182 5.59 -14.63 -6.49
CA GLN A 182 5.68 -14.18 -5.10
C GLN A 182 6.73 -13.07 -4.90
N LYS A 183 7.86 -13.14 -5.61
CA LYS A 183 8.93 -12.14 -5.51
C LYS A 183 8.50 -10.72 -5.90
N TYR A 184 7.50 -10.59 -6.78
CA TYR A 184 6.95 -9.31 -7.24
C TYR A 184 5.55 -9.01 -6.68
N SER A 185 5.12 -9.77 -5.69
CA SER A 185 3.84 -9.56 -5.02
C SER A 185 3.99 -8.73 -3.76
N ILE A 186 3.00 -7.92 -3.47
CA ILE A 186 2.81 -7.31 -2.16
C ILE A 186 2.20 -8.37 -1.24
N ILE A 187 2.75 -8.54 -0.05
CA ILE A 187 2.27 -9.48 0.96
C ILE A 187 1.42 -8.71 1.97
N HIS A 188 0.20 -9.17 2.20
CA HIS A 188 -0.77 -8.53 3.06
C HIS A 188 -1.32 -9.55 4.08
N PRO A 189 -0.60 -9.73 5.20
CA PRO A 189 -1.01 -10.65 6.25
C PRO A 189 -2.04 -10.00 7.17
N LYS A 190 -3.08 -10.73 7.52
CA LYS A 190 -4.07 -10.32 8.51
C LYS A 190 -4.34 -11.43 9.51
N THR A 191 -4.93 -11.06 10.66
CA THR A 191 -5.58 -11.99 11.56
C THR A 191 -7.09 -12.02 11.28
N ILE A 192 -7.75 -13.09 11.68
CA ILE A 192 -9.20 -13.22 11.50
C ILE A 192 -9.97 -12.12 12.25
N ASP A 193 -9.52 -11.72 13.43
CA ASP A 193 -10.14 -10.65 14.21
C ASP A 193 -10.10 -9.31 13.49
N ARG A 194 -8.95 -8.98 12.88
CA ARG A 194 -8.80 -7.76 12.08
C ARG A 194 -9.70 -7.78 10.85
N GLN A 195 -9.78 -8.93 10.17
CA GLN A 195 -10.62 -9.08 8.98
C GLN A 195 -12.12 -8.95 9.32
N VAL A 196 -12.57 -9.55 10.41
CA VAL A 196 -13.96 -9.43 10.87
C VAL A 196 -14.32 -7.98 11.21
N LYS A 197 -13.46 -7.27 11.96
CA LYS A 197 -13.65 -5.85 12.26
C LYS A 197 -13.72 -4.97 11.00
N GLN A 198 -12.86 -5.25 10.03
CA GLN A 198 -12.87 -4.53 8.76
C GLN A 198 -14.16 -4.75 7.97
N ASN A 199 -14.63 -6.00 7.88
CA ASN A 199 -15.88 -6.32 7.19
C ASN A 199 -17.09 -5.64 7.88
N GLN A 200 -17.11 -5.56 9.21
CA GLN A 200 -18.13 -4.82 9.96
C GLN A 200 -18.12 -3.33 9.62
N LYS A 201 -16.94 -2.70 9.69
CA LYS A 201 -16.77 -1.27 9.35
C LYS A 201 -17.23 -0.95 7.93
N TYR A 202 -16.90 -1.78 6.94
CA TYR A 202 -17.38 -1.58 5.58
C TYR A 202 -18.89 -1.73 5.45
N SER A 203 -19.50 -2.68 6.18
CA SER A 203 -20.96 -2.83 6.18
C SER A 203 -21.70 -1.63 6.79
N GLU A 204 -21.06 -0.89 7.68
CA GLU A 204 -21.61 0.35 8.29
C GLU A 204 -21.48 1.55 7.35
N ILE A 205 -20.37 1.66 6.61
CA ILE A 205 -20.13 2.78 5.66
C ILE A 205 -21.01 2.66 4.41
N LEU A 206 -21.38 1.45 4.01
CA LEU A 206 -22.20 1.19 2.81
C LEU A 206 -23.71 1.22 3.06
N ARG A 207 -24.14 1.50 4.29
CA ARG A 207 -25.54 1.75 4.67
C ARG A 207 -25.86 3.23 4.63
#